data_4ce0ec297059d4d899776957f9b1062e
#
_entry.id   4ce0ec297059d4d899776957f9b1062e
#
_cell.length_a   1.000
_cell.length_b   1.000
_cell.length_c   1.000
_cell.angle_alpha   90.00
_cell.angle_beta   90.00
_cell.angle_gamma   90.00
#
_symmetry.space_group_name_H-M   'P 1'
#
loop_
_entity.id
_entity.type
_entity.pdbx_description
1 polymer ?
#
loop_
_entity_poly.entity_id
_entity_poly.type
_entity_poly.pdbx_seq_one_letter_code
_entity_poly.pdbx_strand_id
1 'polypeptide(L)'
;MFKFTPKLNQETKNIIENRKQLKELANCYGSPLNILFPNVMDKNISNFKETLKKHHLSGKIYYAHKCNKSNSFLKQALENQINVDVASLEELKSALSNGFTGDKIEATGPKNDDFIILGIRHNIVFNVDNLEEIKKINYFKEKIHTKNKIRILLRLNGFKSEETKIINRNSRFGTPKSQVNKLIEYAQENDKNLEIIGISFHLDTVNAKEKILAIENCIEIFEEMFEKGLNPYVLDIGGGFKVNYIESQEEWDNSISELKEAILSGNNDLTWNNTSFGLRLKKEY
;
A
#
# COMPACT_ATOMS: atom_id res chain seq x y z
N MET A 1 25.58 11.18 -19.05
CA MET A 1 24.20 11.41 -18.57
C MET A 1 23.30 10.37 -19.22
N PHE A 2 22.65 9.52 -18.42
CA PHE A 2 21.78 8.47 -18.93
C PHE A 2 20.64 9.05 -19.77
N LYS A 3 20.40 8.45 -20.94
CA LYS A 3 19.26 8.78 -21.77
C LYS A 3 18.26 7.64 -21.66
N PHE A 4 17.16 7.86 -20.98
CA PHE A 4 16.09 6.90 -20.86
C PHE A 4 14.90 7.31 -21.72
N THR A 5 14.34 6.35 -22.46
CA THR A 5 13.06 6.52 -23.13
C THR A 5 11.95 6.24 -22.10
N PRO A 6 11.19 7.27 -21.67
CA PRO A 6 10.16 7.07 -20.66
C PRO A 6 9.00 6.24 -21.21
N LYS A 7 8.54 5.29 -20.39
CA LYS A 7 7.35 4.52 -20.71
C LYS A 7 6.10 5.33 -20.37
N LEU A 8 5.54 5.97 -21.37
CA LEU A 8 4.35 6.81 -21.26
C LEU A 8 3.11 6.11 -21.79
N ASN A 9 1.95 6.33 -21.16
CA ASN A 9 0.69 5.96 -21.78
C ASN A 9 0.35 6.90 -22.96
N GLN A 10 -0.60 6.48 -23.80
CA GLN A 10 -0.92 7.23 -25.02
C GLN A 10 -1.50 8.61 -24.73
N GLU A 11 -2.32 8.75 -23.70
CA GLU A 11 -2.92 10.02 -23.28
C GLU A 11 -1.83 11.03 -22.87
N THR A 12 -0.85 10.57 -22.10
CA THR A 12 0.28 11.41 -21.71
C THR A 12 1.13 11.81 -22.91
N LYS A 13 1.42 10.88 -23.84
CA LYS A 13 2.13 11.18 -25.11
C LYS A 13 1.38 12.24 -25.90
N ASN A 14 0.08 12.06 -26.11
CA ASN A 14 -0.74 12.99 -26.87
C ASN A 14 -0.73 14.41 -26.30
N ILE A 15 -0.81 14.56 -24.97
CA ILE A 15 -0.76 15.88 -24.33
C ILE A 15 0.62 16.51 -24.45
N ILE A 16 1.70 15.76 -24.21
CA ILE A 16 3.07 16.29 -24.27
C ILE A 16 3.43 16.74 -25.70
N GLU A 17 3.00 15.99 -26.71
CA GLU A 17 3.24 16.28 -28.12
C GLU A 17 2.40 17.45 -28.62
N ASN A 18 1.21 17.70 -28.03
CA ASN A 18 0.34 18.79 -28.39
C ASN A 18 0.64 20.08 -27.62
N ARG A 19 1.74 20.73 -27.99
CA ARG A 19 2.20 21.98 -27.33
C ARG A 19 1.15 23.09 -27.37
N LYS A 20 0.32 23.19 -28.40
CA LYS A 20 -0.74 24.18 -28.50
C LYS A 20 -1.77 23.97 -27.41
N GLN A 21 -2.26 22.73 -27.24
CA GLN A 21 -3.23 22.37 -26.21
C GLN A 21 -2.65 22.60 -24.80
N LEU A 22 -1.40 22.23 -24.54
CA LEU A 22 -0.74 22.48 -23.25
C LEU A 22 -0.69 23.97 -22.92
N LYS A 23 -0.36 24.82 -23.92
CA LYS A 23 -0.35 26.28 -23.74
C LYS A 23 -1.74 26.84 -23.45
N GLU A 24 -2.75 26.35 -24.15
CA GLU A 24 -4.15 26.76 -23.92
C GLU A 24 -4.61 26.34 -22.51
N LEU A 25 -4.34 25.10 -22.08
CA LEU A 25 -4.62 24.64 -20.73
C LEU A 25 -3.93 25.47 -19.66
N ALA A 26 -2.63 25.75 -19.84
CA ALA A 26 -1.87 26.56 -18.90
C ALA A 26 -2.38 28.02 -18.84
N ASN A 27 -2.81 28.59 -19.96
CA ASN A 27 -3.41 29.92 -20.00
C ASN A 27 -4.79 29.96 -19.30
N CYS A 28 -5.59 28.89 -19.43
CA CYS A 28 -6.92 28.80 -18.81
C CYS A 28 -6.87 28.51 -17.30
N TYR A 29 -6.00 27.62 -16.88
CA TYR A 29 -5.97 27.09 -15.51
C TYR A 29 -4.76 27.53 -14.68
N GLY A 30 -3.80 28.19 -15.30
CA GLY A 30 -2.58 28.64 -14.63
C GLY A 30 -1.46 27.57 -14.60
N SER A 31 -0.36 27.95 -13.93
CA SER A 31 0.83 27.11 -13.76
C SER A 31 1.24 27.14 -12.28
N PRO A 32 1.64 26.02 -11.67
CA PRO A 32 1.86 24.69 -12.28
C PRO A 32 0.54 23.98 -12.61
N LEU A 33 0.52 23.26 -13.73
CA LEU A 33 -0.64 22.50 -14.20
C LEU A 33 -0.49 21.00 -13.91
N ASN A 34 -1.45 20.43 -13.16
CA ASN A 34 -1.52 19.00 -12.91
C ASN A 34 -2.60 18.37 -13.80
N ILE A 35 -2.19 17.48 -14.69
CA ILE A 35 -3.11 16.74 -15.59
C ILE A 35 -3.19 15.31 -15.12
N LEU A 36 -4.40 14.80 -14.90
CA LEU A 36 -4.67 13.47 -14.38
C LEU A 36 -5.40 12.62 -15.42
N PHE A 37 -5.04 11.34 -15.49
CA PHE A 37 -5.67 10.35 -16.35
C PHE A 37 -6.16 9.16 -15.51
N PRO A 38 -7.30 9.29 -14.80
CA PRO A 38 -7.80 8.25 -13.89
C PRO A 38 -8.09 6.92 -14.61
N ASN A 39 -8.55 6.97 -15.86
CA ASN A 39 -8.84 5.81 -16.69
C ASN A 39 -7.62 4.88 -16.90
N VAL A 40 -6.39 5.37 -16.71
CA VAL A 40 -5.20 4.51 -16.75
C VAL A 40 -5.21 3.43 -15.66
N MET A 41 -5.96 3.64 -14.57
CA MET A 41 -6.17 2.64 -13.53
C MET A 41 -6.87 1.38 -14.06
N ASP A 42 -7.77 1.51 -15.02
CA ASP A 42 -8.63 0.42 -15.52
C ASP A 42 -7.82 -0.77 -16.00
N LYS A 43 -6.81 -0.49 -16.81
CA LYS A 43 -5.90 -1.53 -17.29
C LYS A 43 -5.12 -2.20 -16.18
N ASN A 44 -4.63 -1.41 -15.22
CA ASN A 44 -3.89 -1.96 -14.09
C ASN A 44 -4.78 -2.83 -13.20
N ILE A 45 -6.00 -2.38 -12.92
CA ILE A 45 -6.99 -3.14 -12.14
C ILE A 45 -7.36 -4.43 -12.87
N SER A 46 -7.59 -4.38 -14.19
CA SER A 46 -7.87 -5.57 -14.99
C SER A 46 -6.74 -6.59 -14.92
N ASN A 47 -5.49 -6.15 -15.04
CA ASN A 47 -4.33 -7.02 -14.93
C ASN A 47 -4.25 -7.74 -13.57
N PHE A 48 -4.55 -7.04 -12.46
CA PHE A 48 -4.61 -7.67 -11.14
C PHE A 48 -5.77 -8.67 -11.03
N LYS A 49 -6.96 -8.30 -11.50
CA LYS A 49 -8.14 -9.19 -11.50
C LYS A 49 -7.90 -10.45 -12.35
N GLU A 50 -7.32 -10.30 -13.53
CA GLU A 50 -6.98 -11.42 -14.42
C GLU A 50 -5.93 -12.33 -13.79
N THR A 51 -4.91 -11.74 -13.13
CA THR A 51 -3.88 -12.52 -12.42
C THR A 51 -4.48 -13.34 -11.29
N LEU A 52 -5.32 -12.73 -10.45
CA LEU A 52 -6.01 -13.44 -9.38
C LEU A 52 -6.87 -14.59 -9.95
N LYS A 53 -7.64 -14.33 -11.01
CA LYS A 53 -8.46 -15.34 -11.68
C LYS A 53 -7.62 -16.47 -12.27
N LYS A 54 -6.51 -16.15 -12.95
CA LYS A 54 -5.60 -17.14 -13.54
C LYS A 54 -5.02 -18.11 -12.52
N HIS A 55 -4.79 -17.62 -11.30
CA HIS A 55 -4.22 -18.43 -10.21
C HIS A 55 -5.28 -18.93 -9.22
N HIS A 56 -6.58 -18.85 -9.57
CA HIS A 56 -7.70 -19.29 -8.74
C HIS A 56 -7.70 -18.68 -7.32
N LEU A 57 -7.19 -17.45 -7.21
CA LEU A 57 -7.15 -16.72 -5.94
C LEU A 57 -8.38 -15.83 -5.80
N SER A 58 -9.00 -15.86 -4.62
CA SER A 58 -9.99 -14.88 -4.22
C SER A 58 -9.26 -13.66 -3.62
N GLY A 59 -9.51 -12.48 -4.16
CA GLY A 59 -8.85 -11.27 -3.68
C GLY A 59 -9.63 -10.00 -4.00
N LYS A 60 -9.40 -8.97 -3.18
CA LYS A 60 -9.92 -7.62 -3.37
C LYS A 60 -8.78 -6.66 -3.61
N ILE A 61 -9.00 -5.68 -4.46
CA ILE A 61 -8.03 -4.61 -4.73
C ILE A 61 -8.46 -3.39 -3.93
N TYR A 62 -7.51 -2.78 -3.24
CA TYR A 62 -7.70 -1.51 -2.53
C TYR A 62 -6.83 -0.44 -3.19
N TYR A 63 -7.46 0.66 -3.60
CA TYR A 63 -6.74 1.84 -4.06
C TYR A 63 -6.17 2.59 -2.85
N ALA A 64 -4.85 2.67 -2.74
CA ALA A 64 -4.18 3.46 -1.70
C ALA A 64 -4.32 4.96 -2.00
N HIS A 65 -5.29 5.64 -1.37
CA HIS A 65 -5.64 7.04 -1.67
C HIS A 65 -4.49 8.02 -1.44
N LYS A 66 -3.58 7.70 -0.53
CA LYS A 66 -2.33 8.46 -0.30
C LYS A 66 -1.46 8.63 -1.55
N CYS A 67 -1.57 7.76 -2.56
CA CYS A 67 -0.79 7.84 -3.79
C CYS A 67 -1.18 9.04 -4.65
N ASN A 68 -2.48 9.35 -4.72
CA ASN A 68 -3.01 10.56 -5.33
C ASN A 68 -4.38 10.89 -4.72
N LYS A 69 -4.47 12.03 -4.05
CA LYS A 69 -5.65 12.44 -3.27
C LYS A 69 -6.76 13.09 -4.11
N SER A 70 -6.68 13.03 -5.43
CA SER A 70 -7.75 13.54 -6.29
C SER A 70 -9.00 12.66 -6.21
N ASN A 71 -10.16 13.30 -6.08
CA ASN A 71 -11.47 12.64 -6.11
C ASN A 71 -11.74 11.90 -7.43
N SER A 72 -11.07 12.27 -8.52
CA SER A 72 -11.22 11.59 -9.81
C SER A 72 -10.72 10.13 -9.75
N PHE A 73 -9.69 9.84 -8.95
CA PHE A 73 -9.24 8.47 -8.74
C PHE A 73 -10.17 7.67 -7.82
N LEU A 74 -10.82 8.31 -6.85
CA LEU A 74 -11.86 7.66 -6.04
C LEU A 74 -13.07 7.28 -6.89
N LYS A 75 -13.53 8.17 -7.77
CA LYS A 75 -14.61 7.88 -8.72
C LYS A 75 -14.24 6.72 -9.63
N GLN A 76 -13.03 6.73 -10.19
CA GLN A 76 -12.54 5.66 -11.04
C GLN A 76 -12.44 4.32 -10.29
N ALA A 77 -12.04 4.34 -9.01
CA ALA A 77 -12.02 3.15 -8.18
C ALA A 77 -13.44 2.58 -7.94
N LEU A 78 -14.43 3.44 -7.70
CA LEU A 78 -15.84 3.02 -7.58
C LEU A 78 -16.38 2.43 -8.88
N GLU A 79 -16.13 3.06 -10.03
CA GLU A 79 -16.54 2.56 -11.36
C GLU A 79 -15.95 1.18 -11.63
N ASN A 80 -14.71 0.95 -11.21
CA ASN A 80 -14.05 -0.35 -11.30
C ASN A 80 -14.44 -1.34 -10.20
N GLN A 81 -15.33 -0.97 -9.28
CA GLN A 81 -15.80 -1.79 -8.15
C GLN A 81 -14.65 -2.31 -7.28
N ILE A 82 -13.62 -1.50 -7.07
CA ILE A 82 -12.55 -1.79 -6.12
C ILE A 82 -12.74 -1.00 -4.83
N ASN A 83 -12.02 -1.39 -3.81
CA ASN A 83 -12.06 -0.80 -2.48
C ASN A 83 -11.03 0.34 -2.36
N VAL A 84 -11.01 1.03 -1.20
CA VAL A 84 -10.05 2.11 -0.93
C VAL A 84 -9.36 1.91 0.42
N ASP A 85 -8.04 2.15 0.44
CA ASP A 85 -7.23 2.30 1.65
C ASP A 85 -7.02 3.78 1.93
N VAL A 86 -7.38 4.21 3.15
CA VAL A 86 -7.29 5.60 3.63
C VAL A 86 -6.33 5.69 4.83
N ALA A 87 -5.43 6.66 4.81
CA ALA A 87 -4.38 6.82 5.81
C ALA A 87 -4.54 8.11 6.65
N SER A 88 -5.66 8.82 6.53
CA SER A 88 -5.97 10.00 7.31
C SER A 88 -7.48 10.26 7.39
N LEU A 89 -7.89 11.08 8.38
CA LEU A 89 -9.28 11.49 8.52
C LEU A 89 -9.82 12.17 7.25
N GLU A 90 -9.01 13.02 6.61
CA GLU A 90 -9.44 13.73 5.41
C GLU A 90 -9.60 12.79 4.21
N GLU A 91 -8.76 11.77 4.10
CA GLU A 91 -8.94 10.72 3.09
C GLU A 91 -10.20 9.89 3.35
N LEU A 92 -10.52 9.58 4.61
CA LEU A 92 -11.77 8.91 4.97
C LEU A 92 -13.00 9.77 4.59
N LYS A 93 -12.98 11.05 4.93
CA LYS A 93 -14.06 11.98 4.54
C LYS A 93 -14.22 12.05 3.02
N SER A 94 -13.10 12.12 2.28
CA SER A 94 -13.13 12.10 0.81
C SER A 94 -13.71 10.80 0.27
N ALA A 95 -13.33 9.64 0.78
CA ALA A 95 -13.87 8.36 0.35
C ALA A 95 -15.38 8.29 0.59
N LEU A 96 -15.84 8.64 1.78
CA LEU A 96 -17.27 8.66 2.14
C LEU A 96 -18.07 9.63 1.27
N SER A 97 -17.56 10.85 1.04
CA SER A 97 -18.23 11.86 0.22
C SER A 97 -18.30 11.49 -1.27
N ASN A 98 -17.40 10.62 -1.74
CA ASN A 98 -17.44 10.08 -3.10
C ASN A 98 -18.31 8.81 -3.22
N GLY A 99 -18.91 8.31 -2.12
CA GLY A 99 -19.90 7.22 -2.15
C GLY A 99 -19.35 5.85 -1.76
N PHE A 100 -18.14 5.75 -1.20
CA PHE A 100 -17.67 4.50 -0.63
C PHE A 100 -18.45 4.15 0.64
N THR A 101 -18.90 2.92 0.74
CA THR A 101 -19.48 2.35 1.96
C THR A 101 -18.40 1.79 2.87
N GLY A 102 -18.65 1.73 4.18
CA GLY A 102 -17.63 1.34 5.15
C GLY A 102 -17.04 -0.06 4.96
N ASP A 103 -17.79 -0.98 4.35
CA ASP A 103 -17.31 -2.33 4.01
C ASP A 103 -16.27 -2.33 2.88
N LYS A 104 -16.13 -1.21 2.16
CA LYS A 104 -15.17 -1.00 1.09
C LYS A 104 -14.00 -0.10 1.48
N ILE A 105 -13.94 0.31 2.74
CA ILE A 105 -12.88 1.20 3.25
C ILE A 105 -12.03 0.48 4.27
N GLU A 106 -10.73 0.52 4.11
CA GLU A 106 -9.74 0.12 5.09
C GLU A 106 -8.97 1.35 5.57
N ALA A 107 -8.75 1.48 6.88
CA ALA A 107 -8.02 2.58 7.49
C ALA A 107 -6.64 2.11 7.95
N THR A 108 -5.59 2.62 7.31
CA THR A 108 -4.18 2.35 7.64
C THR A 108 -3.51 3.54 8.32
N GLY A 109 -2.29 3.33 8.83
CA GLY A 109 -1.49 4.37 9.47
C GLY A 109 -2.04 4.86 10.81
N PRO A 110 -1.40 5.87 11.43
CA PRO A 110 -1.80 6.40 12.72
C PRO A 110 -3.17 7.07 12.68
N LYS A 111 -4.02 6.75 13.65
CA LYS A 111 -5.39 7.24 13.70
C LYS A 111 -5.61 8.12 14.94
N ASN A 112 -6.02 9.36 14.73
CA ASN A 112 -6.50 10.21 15.81
C ASN A 112 -7.95 9.85 16.18
N ASP A 113 -8.45 10.47 17.25
CA ASP A 113 -9.77 10.18 17.81
C ASP A 113 -10.89 10.38 16.79
N ASP A 114 -10.87 11.49 16.05
CA ASP A 114 -11.90 11.81 15.06
C ASP A 114 -11.90 10.79 13.91
N PHE A 115 -10.74 10.31 13.49
CA PHE A 115 -10.62 9.27 12.48
C PHE A 115 -11.24 7.96 12.97
N ILE A 116 -10.92 7.55 14.20
CA ILE A 116 -11.48 6.34 14.83
C ILE A 116 -12.99 6.47 14.98
N ILE A 117 -13.49 7.59 15.53
CA ILE A 117 -14.93 7.83 15.74
C ILE A 117 -15.69 7.78 14.42
N LEU A 118 -15.21 8.47 13.39
CA LEU A 118 -15.84 8.48 12.07
C LEU A 118 -15.82 7.08 11.45
N GLY A 119 -14.69 6.38 11.55
CA GLY A 119 -14.55 5.02 11.06
C GLY A 119 -15.50 4.03 11.74
N ILE A 120 -15.67 4.10 13.05
CA ILE A 120 -16.63 3.27 13.80
C ILE A 120 -18.06 3.53 13.34
N ARG A 121 -18.44 4.80 13.18
CA ARG A 121 -19.80 5.17 12.73
C ARG A 121 -20.12 4.65 11.34
N HIS A 122 -19.13 4.54 10.48
CA HIS A 122 -19.28 4.03 9.10
C HIS A 122 -18.92 2.55 8.97
N ASN A 123 -18.56 1.86 10.08
CA ASN A 123 -18.24 0.43 10.10
C ASN A 123 -17.14 0.04 9.09
N ILE A 124 -16.05 0.83 9.02
CA ILE A 124 -14.89 0.53 8.19
C ILE A 124 -14.03 -0.60 8.78
N VAL A 125 -13.06 -1.09 8.01
CA VAL A 125 -12.02 -1.99 8.52
C VAL A 125 -10.86 -1.17 9.07
N PHE A 126 -10.41 -1.49 10.28
CA PHE A 126 -9.24 -0.85 10.88
C PHE A 126 -8.02 -1.75 10.79
N ASN A 127 -7.00 -1.26 10.15
CA ASN A 127 -5.68 -1.87 10.13
C ASN A 127 -4.88 -1.32 11.33
N VAL A 128 -4.67 -2.15 12.35
CA VAL A 128 -4.20 -1.74 13.68
C VAL A 128 -2.68 -1.89 13.78
N ASP A 129 -2.00 -0.82 14.14
CA ASP A 129 -0.54 -0.78 14.23
C ASP A 129 0.01 -1.28 15.59
N ASN A 130 -0.75 -1.17 16.69
CA ASN A 130 -0.28 -1.51 18.05
C ASN A 130 -1.42 -1.70 19.07
N LEU A 131 -1.05 -2.17 20.29
CA LEU A 131 -2.00 -2.45 21.36
C LEU A 131 -2.73 -1.19 21.85
N GLU A 132 -2.09 -0.04 21.91
CA GLU A 132 -2.73 1.18 22.39
C GLU A 132 -3.80 1.66 21.40
N GLU A 133 -3.58 1.46 20.11
CA GLU A 133 -4.59 1.79 19.10
C GLU A 133 -5.83 0.88 19.19
N ILE A 134 -5.65 -0.43 19.38
CA ILE A 134 -6.79 -1.35 19.54
C ILE A 134 -7.59 -1.04 20.83
N LYS A 135 -6.91 -0.71 21.93
CA LYS A 135 -7.57 -0.26 23.17
C LYS A 135 -8.40 1.01 22.94
N LYS A 136 -7.85 1.95 22.19
CA LYS A 136 -8.52 3.20 21.85
C LYS A 136 -9.75 2.99 20.97
N ILE A 137 -9.65 2.09 19.97
CA ILE A 137 -10.79 1.70 19.13
C ILE A 137 -11.89 1.06 19.99
N ASN A 138 -11.53 0.14 20.88
CA ASN A 138 -12.49 -0.50 21.79
C ASN A 138 -13.18 0.51 22.72
N TYR A 139 -12.41 1.44 23.29
CA TYR A 139 -12.96 2.51 24.13
C TYR A 139 -14.01 3.35 23.40
N PHE A 140 -13.73 3.79 22.18
CA PHE A 140 -14.70 4.57 21.39
C PHE A 140 -15.88 3.71 20.92
N LYS A 141 -15.65 2.43 20.63
CA LYS A 141 -16.74 1.48 20.29
C LYS A 141 -17.78 1.41 21.42
N GLU A 142 -17.33 1.33 22.67
CA GLU A 142 -18.23 1.30 23.84
C GLU A 142 -19.01 2.60 24.01
N LYS A 143 -18.39 3.74 23.69
CA LYS A 143 -19.04 5.06 23.79
C LYS A 143 -20.06 5.32 22.67
N ILE A 144 -19.82 4.79 21.47
CA ILE A 144 -20.67 5.07 20.30
C ILE A 144 -21.87 4.10 20.22
N HIS A 145 -21.83 2.98 20.93
CA HIS A 145 -22.93 1.99 21.02
C HIS A 145 -23.44 1.48 19.64
N THR A 146 -22.53 1.26 18.67
CA THR A 146 -22.92 0.62 17.41
C THR A 146 -23.19 -0.86 17.60
N LYS A 147 -24.10 -1.44 16.79
CA LYS A 147 -24.46 -2.87 16.90
C LYS A 147 -23.36 -3.82 16.38
N ASN A 148 -22.65 -3.42 15.34
CA ASN A 148 -21.67 -4.27 14.68
C ASN A 148 -20.35 -4.32 15.47
N LYS A 149 -19.71 -5.48 15.50
CA LYS A 149 -18.31 -5.59 15.92
C LYS A 149 -17.43 -4.76 14.99
N ILE A 150 -16.34 -4.21 15.52
CA ILE A 150 -15.34 -3.53 14.71
C ILE A 150 -14.41 -4.57 14.10
N ARG A 151 -14.36 -4.60 12.78
CA ARG A 151 -13.44 -5.47 12.03
C ARG A 151 -12.03 -4.88 12.05
N ILE A 152 -11.07 -5.68 12.51
CA ILE A 152 -9.67 -5.26 12.58
C ILE A 152 -8.75 -6.22 11.83
N LEU A 153 -7.74 -5.66 11.18
CA LEU A 153 -6.55 -6.35 10.70
C LEU A 153 -5.40 -6.03 11.63
N LEU A 154 -4.62 -7.01 12.01
CA LEU A 154 -3.41 -6.79 12.79
C LEU A 154 -2.24 -6.56 11.85
N ARG A 155 -1.68 -5.34 11.87
CA ARG A 155 -0.54 -5.02 11.03
C ARG A 155 0.75 -5.49 11.65
N LEU A 156 1.48 -6.30 10.90
CA LEU A 156 2.72 -6.91 11.34
C LEU A 156 3.97 -6.28 10.73
N ASN A 157 5.04 -6.34 11.48
CA ASN A 157 6.40 -6.04 11.02
C ASN A 157 7.42 -7.00 11.64
N GLY A 158 8.72 -6.78 11.36
CA GLY A 158 9.80 -7.54 12.00
C GLY A 158 9.90 -8.97 11.51
N PHE A 159 9.49 -9.25 10.27
CA PHE A 159 9.72 -10.54 9.64
C PHE A 159 11.23 -10.82 9.56
N LYS A 160 11.63 -12.02 9.95
CA LYS A 160 13.02 -12.44 9.93
C LYS A 160 13.24 -13.48 8.83
N SER A 161 14.37 -13.38 8.16
CA SER A 161 14.88 -14.42 7.28
C SER A 161 16.38 -14.56 7.50
N GLU A 162 16.83 -15.78 7.51
CA GLU A 162 18.26 -16.07 7.50
C GLU A 162 18.91 -15.72 6.15
N GLU A 163 18.12 -15.74 5.07
CA GLU A 163 18.58 -15.51 3.70
C GLU A 163 18.54 -14.04 3.25
N THR A 164 17.74 -13.19 3.90
CA THR A 164 17.57 -11.80 3.46
C THR A 164 17.79 -10.79 4.58
N LYS A 165 18.82 -9.95 4.43
CA LYS A 165 19.17 -8.89 5.40
C LYS A 165 18.17 -7.71 5.44
N ILE A 166 17.14 -7.71 4.59
CA ILE A 166 16.37 -6.51 4.26
C ILE A 166 15.11 -6.36 5.10
N ILE A 167 14.53 -7.46 5.50
CA ILE A 167 13.24 -7.49 6.23
C ILE A 167 13.43 -7.01 7.69
N ASN A 168 14.65 -6.94 8.17
CA ASN A 168 15.00 -6.49 9.52
C ASN A 168 15.01 -4.95 9.71
N ARG A 169 14.47 -4.17 8.80
CA ARG A 169 14.28 -2.74 9.09
C ARG A 169 13.16 -2.59 10.09
N ASN A 170 13.47 -1.97 11.22
CA ASN A 170 12.48 -1.58 12.20
C ASN A 170 11.48 -0.62 11.54
N SER A 171 10.34 -1.15 11.11
CA SER A 171 9.23 -0.31 10.67
C SER A 171 8.68 0.43 11.87
N ARG A 172 8.40 1.73 11.70
CA ARG A 172 7.64 2.51 12.70
C ARG A 172 6.14 2.18 12.70
N PHE A 173 5.68 1.35 11.77
CA PHE A 173 4.30 0.92 11.63
C PHE A 173 4.19 -0.58 11.87
N GLY A 174 3.08 -0.97 12.47
CA GLY A 174 2.77 -2.36 12.76
C GLY A 174 3.44 -2.90 14.03
N THR A 175 2.93 -4.01 14.49
CA THR A 175 3.41 -4.73 15.68
C THR A 175 4.44 -5.78 15.25
N PRO A 176 5.58 -5.91 15.96
CA PRO A 176 6.51 -7.01 15.75
C PRO A 176 5.82 -8.38 15.92
N LYS A 177 6.14 -9.35 15.04
CA LYS A 177 5.59 -10.72 15.11
C LYS A 177 5.65 -11.29 16.54
N SER A 178 6.75 -11.05 17.27
CA SER A 178 6.93 -11.50 18.66
C SER A 178 5.95 -10.91 19.69
N GLN A 179 5.21 -9.88 19.33
CA GLN A 179 4.27 -9.19 20.23
C GLN A 179 2.80 -9.32 19.79
N VAL A 180 2.54 -9.97 18.65
CA VAL A 180 1.20 -10.07 18.08
C VAL A 180 0.20 -10.76 19.02
N ASN A 181 0.67 -11.73 19.81
CA ASN A 181 -0.19 -12.46 20.76
C ASN A 181 -0.87 -11.55 21.79
N LYS A 182 -0.23 -10.45 22.19
CA LYS A 182 -0.85 -9.46 23.09
C LYS A 182 -2.07 -8.77 22.47
N LEU A 183 -2.04 -8.53 21.16
CA LEU A 183 -3.16 -7.93 20.43
C LEU A 183 -4.29 -8.95 20.26
N ILE A 184 -3.93 -10.20 19.97
CA ILE A 184 -4.89 -11.31 19.83
C ILE A 184 -5.64 -11.53 21.15
N GLU A 185 -4.91 -11.66 22.24
CA GLU A 185 -5.48 -11.86 23.60
C GLU A 185 -6.43 -10.71 23.96
N TYR A 186 -5.98 -9.46 23.77
CA TYR A 186 -6.81 -8.31 24.06
C TYR A 186 -8.10 -8.29 23.22
N ALA A 187 -8.01 -8.63 21.94
CA ALA A 187 -9.20 -8.68 21.07
C ALA A 187 -10.15 -9.81 21.46
N GLN A 188 -9.63 -10.97 21.89
CA GLN A 188 -10.45 -12.09 22.39
C GLN A 188 -11.18 -11.73 23.71
N GLU A 189 -10.51 -11.05 24.64
CA GLU A 189 -11.13 -10.54 25.88
C GLU A 189 -12.23 -9.51 25.60
N ASN A 190 -12.20 -8.87 24.44
CA ASN A 190 -13.15 -7.85 23.99
C ASN A 190 -13.95 -8.27 22.76
N ASP A 191 -14.18 -9.57 22.59
CA ASP A 191 -14.80 -10.17 21.40
C ASP A 191 -16.20 -9.68 21.09
N LYS A 192 -16.93 -9.17 22.09
CA LYS A 192 -18.25 -8.52 21.90
C LYS A 192 -18.17 -7.24 21.05
N ASN A 193 -17.02 -6.55 21.06
CA ASN A 193 -16.78 -5.29 20.39
C ASN A 193 -15.90 -5.43 19.14
N LEU A 194 -14.92 -6.33 19.17
CA LEU A 194 -13.87 -6.48 18.20
C LEU A 194 -13.95 -7.81 17.47
N GLU A 195 -13.59 -7.81 16.20
CA GLU A 195 -13.46 -9.01 15.37
C GLU A 195 -12.13 -8.93 14.60
N ILE A 196 -11.19 -9.83 14.92
CA ILE A 196 -9.98 -9.98 14.11
C ILE A 196 -10.36 -10.71 12.83
N ILE A 197 -10.38 -10.01 11.71
CA ILE A 197 -10.67 -10.61 10.41
C ILE A 197 -9.41 -11.11 9.70
N GLY A 198 -8.22 -10.72 10.18
CA GLY A 198 -6.97 -11.18 9.58
C GLY A 198 -5.76 -10.34 9.94
N ILE A 199 -4.77 -10.43 9.08
CA ILE A 199 -3.44 -9.83 9.22
C ILE A 199 -3.15 -8.97 8.00
N SER A 200 -2.34 -7.93 8.22
CA SER A 200 -1.78 -7.11 7.15
C SER A 200 -0.27 -6.95 7.33
N PHE A 201 0.40 -6.64 6.23
CA PHE A 201 1.78 -6.15 6.28
C PHE A 201 2.06 -5.19 5.12
N HIS A 202 3.04 -4.32 5.32
CA HIS A 202 3.58 -3.51 4.24
C HIS A 202 5.11 -3.52 4.32
N LEU A 203 5.75 -3.96 3.23
CA LEU A 203 7.20 -4.01 3.12
C LEU A 203 7.68 -2.91 2.17
N ASP A 204 8.71 -2.18 2.58
CA ASP A 204 9.42 -1.23 1.71
C ASP A 204 10.37 -2.00 0.78
N THR A 205 9.79 -2.83 -0.09
CA THR A 205 10.50 -3.65 -1.06
C THR A 205 9.67 -3.89 -2.31
N VAL A 206 10.36 -4.02 -3.43
CA VAL A 206 9.79 -4.50 -4.72
C VAL A 206 10.15 -5.96 -4.98
N ASN A 207 10.84 -6.62 -4.04
CA ASN A 207 11.29 -8.00 -4.18
C ASN A 207 10.17 -8.98 -3.81
N ALA A 208 9.74 -9.79 -4.78
CA ALA A 208 8.70 -10.79 -4.56
C ALA A 208 9.08 -11.85 -3.51
N LYS A 209 10.35 -12.25 -3.41
CA LYS A 209 10.81 -13.23 -2.41
C LYS A 209 10.57 -12.73 -0.97
N GLU A 210 10.80 -11.44 -0.72
CA GLU A 210 10.56 -10.85 0.60
C GLU A 210 9.07 -10.83 0.94
N LYS A 211 8.20 -10.56 -0.07
CA LYS A 211 6.74 -10.65 0.12
C LYS A 211 6.27 -12.08 0.39
N ILE A 212 6.82 -13.06 -0.33
CA ILE A 212 6.51 -14.48 -0.10
C ILE A 212 6.86 -14.89 1.33
N LEU A 213 8.06 -14.54 1.79
CA LEU A 213 8.47 -14.82 3.17
C LEU A 213 7.55 -14.18 4.21
N ALA A 214 7.11 -12.93 3.98
CA ALA A 214 6.16 -12.29 4.88
C ALA A 214 4.80 -13.01 4.88
N ILE A 215 4.34 -13.50 3.72
CA ILE A 215 3.11 -14.31 3.61
C ILE A 215 3.27 -15.60 4.41
N GLU A 216 4.37 -16.34 4.27
CA GLU A 216 4.65 -17.56 5.03
C GLU A 216 4.61 -17.31 6.54
N ASN A 217 5.27 -16.25 7.02
CA ASN A 217 5.21 -15.84 8.43
C ASN A 217 3.79 -15.46 8.89
N CYS A 218 2.97 -14.88 8.02
CA CYS A 218 1.57 -14.58 8.34
C CYS A 218 0.72 -15.86 8.42
N ILE A 219 0.98 -16.85 7.56
CA ILE A 219 0.28 -18.15 7.61
C ILE A 219 0.51 -18.85 8.95
N GLU A 220 1.74 -18.85 9.47
CA GLU A 220 2.04 -19.39 10.80
C GLU A 220 1.17 -18.73 11.90
N ILE A 221 0.99 -17.40 11.84
CA ILE A 221 0.14 -16.70 12.80
C ILE A 221 -1.34 -17.00 12.58
N PHE A 222 -1.78 -17.22 11.34
CA PHE A 222 -3.14 -17.69 11.07
C PHE A 222 -3.40 -19.05 11.74
N GLU A 223 -2.46 -19.98 11.65
CA GLU A 223 -2.54 -21.28 12.33
C GLU A 223 -2.66 -21.10 13.84
N GLU A 224 -1.82 -20.28 14.47
CA GLU A 224 -1.92 -19.94 15.88
C GLU A 224 -3.29 -19.32 16.25
N MET A 225 -3.86 -18.47 15.38
CA MET A 225 -5.19 -17.90 15.58
C MET A 225 -6.30 -18.96 15.52
N PHE A 226 -6.22 -19.91 14.57
CA PHE A 226 -7.17 -21.02 14.48
C PHE A 226 -7.12 -21.91 15.72
N GLU A 227 -5.92 -22.22 16.23
CA GLU A 227 -5.75 -22.98 17.49
C GLU A 227 -6.39 -22.27 18.69
N LYS A 228 -6.40 -20.93 18.70
CA LYS A 228 -7.06 -20.11 19.71
C LYS A 228 -8.57 -19.90 19.47
N GLY A 229 -9.16 -20.61 18.49
CA GLY A 229 -10.58 -20.54 18.16
C GLY A 229 -11.01 -19.27 17.40
N LEU A 230 -10.07 -18.49 16.87
CA LEU A 230 -10.36 -17.39 15.96
C LEU A 230 -10.52 -17.91 14.53
N ASN A 231 -11.18 -17.11 13.67
CA ASN A 231 -11.40 -17.49 12.28
C ASN A 231 -11.01 -16.36 11.31
N PRO A 232 -9.70 -15.98 11.25
CA PRO A 232 -9.23 -14.98 10.31
C PRO A 232 -9.37 -15.48 8.87
N TYR A 233 -9.72 -14.56 7.95
CA TYR A 233 -9.95 -14.89 6.53
C TYR A 233 -9.36 -13.85 5.56
N VAL A 234 -8.68 -12.83 6.06
CA VAL A 234 -8.08 -11.76 5.25
C VAL A 234 -6.58 -11.70 5.47
N LEU A 235 -5.82 -11.71 4.38
CA LEU A 235 -4.41 -11.35 4.36
C LEU A 235 -4.20 -10.15 3.42
N ASP A 236 -3.91 -8.97 4.00
CA ASP A 236 -3.50 -7.80 3.24
C ASP A 236 -1.98 -7.81 3.05
N ILE A 237 -1.53 -7.99 1.82
CA ILE A 237 -0.10 -8.08 1.46
C ILE A 237 0.52 -6.71 1.14
N GLY A 238 -0.21 -5.64 1.36
CA GLY A 238 0.21 -4.28 1.07
C GLY A 238 0.45 -3.99 -0.41
N GLY A 239 0.96 -2.82 -0.69
CA GLY A 239 1.31 -2.35 -2.04
C GLY A 239 2.80 -2.47 -2.36
N GLY A 240 3.32 -1.53 -3.16
CA GLY A 240 4.74 -1.48 -3.53
C GLY A 240 5.12 -2.48 -4.61
N PHE A 241 4.22 -2.79 -5.55
CA PHE A 241 4.53 -3.62 -6.71
C PHE A 241 5.45 -2.86 -7.67
N LYS A 242 6.37 -3.59 -8.30
CA LYS A 242 7.35 -3.02 -9.22
C LYS A 242 6.66 -2.38 -10.42
N VAL A 243 7.04 -1.14 -10.70
CA VAL A 243 6.60 -0.38 -11.88
C VAL A 243 7.79 -0.19 -12.82
N ASN A 244 7.57 -0.38 -14.11
CA ASN A 244 8.56 -0.10 -15.14
C ASN A 244 8.29 1.29 -15.73
N TYR A 245 9.25 2.20 -15.58
CA TYR A 245 9.19 3.59 -16.08
C TYR A 245 9.93 3.80 -17.40
N ILE A 246 10.62 2.78 -17.92
CA ILE A 246 11.50 2.85 -19.09
C ILE A 246 11.01 1.84 -20.13
N GLU A 247 10.98 2.25 -21.40
CA GLU A 247 10.53 1.35 -22.49
C GLU A 247 11.55 0.25 -22.80
N SER A 248 12.84 0.60 -22.80
CA SER A 248 13.91 -0.31 -23.20
C SER A 248 14.60 -0.96 -21.99
N GLN A 249 14.54 -2.29 -21.91
CA GLN A 249 15.32 -3.05 -20.94
C GLN A 249 16.84 -2.87 -21.19
N GLU A 250 17.27 -2.76 -22.44
CA GLU A 250 18.67 -2.54 -22.79
C GLU A 250 19.19 -1.19 -22.28
N GLU A 251 18.39 -0.10 -22.44
CA GLU A 251 18.75 1.20 -21.87
C GLU A 251 18.93 1.13 -20.34
N TRP A 252 18.07 0.36 -19.67
CA TRP A 252 18.18 0.15 -18.23
C TRP A 252 19.44 -0.62 -17.86
N ASP A 253 19.71 -1.75 -18.51
CA ASP A 253 20.85 -2.62 -18.21
C ASP A 253 22.18 -1.91 -18.46
N ASN A 254 22.28 -1.14 -19.55
CA ASN A 254 23.44 -0.31 -19.86
C ASN A 254 23.65 0.77 -18.78
N SER A 255 22.60 1.48 -18.37
CA SER A 255 22.71 2.51 -17.35
C SER A 255 23.08 1.97 -15.97
N ILE A 256 22.62 0.77 -15.62
CA ILE A 256 23.02 0.09 -14.38
C ILE A 256 24.51 -0.29 -14.43
N SER A 257 24.98 -0.77 -15.58
CA SER A 257 26.39 -1.11 -15.79
C SER A 257 27.30 0.11 -15.68
N GLU A 258 26.94 1.22 -16.36
CA GLU A 258 27.66 2.49 -16.26
C GLU A 258 27.67 3.04 -14.82
N LEU A 259 26.53 2.97 -14.12
CA LEU A 259 26.43 3.41 -12.73
C LEU A 259 27.33 2.55 -11.81
N LYS A 260 27.36 1.23 -12.03
CA LYS A 260 28.21 0.30 -11.28
C LYS A 260 29.70 0.65 -11.48
N GLU A 261 30.13 0.87 -12.72
CA GLU A 261 31.48 1.29 -13.05
C GLU A 261 31.86 2.64 -12.42
N ALA A 262 30.94 3.62 -12.48
CA ALA A 262 31.15 4.94 -11.89
C ALA A 262 31.37 4.86 -10.37
N ILE A 263 30.57 4.01 -9.67
CA ILE A 263 30.71 3.82 -8.22
C ILE A 263 32.04 3.14 -7.89
N LEU A 264 32.43 2.11 -8.65
CA LEU A 264 33.67 1.36 -8.42
C LEU A 264 34.92 2.19 -8.71
N SER A 265 34.87 3.05 -9.72
CA SER A 265 35.99 3.95 -10.09
C SER A 265 36.04 5.24 -9.28
N GLY A 266 35.02 5.53 -8.46
CA GLY A 266 34.93 6.80 -7.74
C GLY A 266 34.57 8.00 -8.63
N ASN A 267 34.01 7.75 -9.82
CA ASN A 267 33.57 8.80 -10.73
C ASN A 267 32.27 9.45 -10.24
N ASN A 268 32.37 10.71 -9.80
CA ASN A 268 31.25 11.46 -9.26
C ASN A 268 30.36 12.13 -10.33
N ASP A 269 30.69 12.05 -11.61
CA ASP A 269 29.91 12.67 -12.69
C ASP A 269 28.52 12.00 -12.86
N LEU A 270 28.43 10.71 -12.54
CA LEU A 270 27.19 9.93 -12.60
C LEU A 270 26.57 9.69 -11.23
N THR A 271 27.29 9.93 -10.15
CA THR A 271 26.83 9.67 -8.78
C THR A 271 27.02 10.89 -7.90
N TRP A 272 26.15 11.07 -6.92
CA TRP A 272 26.36 12.04 -5.86
C TRP A 272 26.93 11.31 -4.63
N ASN A 273 28.15 11.67 -4.22
CA ASN A 273 28.87 11.02 -3.12
C ASN A 273 28.94 9.49 -3.23
N ASN A 274 29.18 8.97 -4.42
CA ASN A 274 29.23 7.53 -4.71
C ASN A 274 27.97 6.76 -4.29
N THR A 275 26.80 7.39 -4.32
CA THR A 275 25.56 6.71 -3.99
C THR A 275 25.01 5.94 -5.18
N SER A 276 24.40 4.80 -4.91
CA SER A 276 23.70 4.02 -5.94
C SER A 276 22.26 4.50 -6.20
N PHE A 277 21.87 5.67 -5.67
CA PHE A 277 20.49 6.18 -5.71
C PHE A 277 19.43 5.17 -5.27
N GLY A 278 19.75 4.31 -4.29
CA GLY A 278 18.90 3.24 -3.80
C GLY A 278 18.89 1.96 -4.64
N LEU A 279 19.60 1.93 -5.75
CA LEU A 279 19.77 0.71 -6.54
C LEU A 279 20.72 -0.25 -5.82
N ARG A 280 20.34 -1.54 -5.80
CA ARG A 280 21.18 -2.59 -5.20
C ARG A 280 22.15 -3.10 -6.25
N LEU A 281 23.39 -2.75 -6.10
CA LEU A 281 24.46 -3.35 -6.88
C LEU A 281 24.85 -4.66 -6.22
N LYS A 282 24.64 -5.79 -6.89
CA LYS A 282 25.18 -7.07 -6.42
C LYS A 282 26.70 -6.98 -6.49
N LYS A 283 27.38 -7.26 -5.37
CA LYS A 283 28.78 -7.64 -5.43
C LYS A 283 28.83 -9.04 -6.02
N GLU A 284 29.28 -9.16 -7.26
CA GLU A 284 29.81 -10.42 -7.77
C GLU A 284 31.20 -10.56 -7.14
N TYR A 285 31.35 -11.55 -6.28
CA TYR A 285 32.65 -12.01 -5.82
C TYR A 285 33.17 -13.04 -6.81
#